data_654636984d514f4a07f42d395a6581c0
#
_entry.id   654636984d514f4a07f42d395a6581c0
#
_cell.length_a   1.000
_cell.length_b   1.000
_cell.length_c   1.000
_cell.angle_alpha   90.00
_cell.angle_beta   90.00
_cell.angle_gamma   90.00
#
_symmetry.space_group_name_H-M   'P 1'
#
loop_
_entity.id
_entity.type
_entity.pdbx_description
1 polymer ?
#
loop_
_entity_poly.entity_id
_entity_poly.type
_entity_poly.pdbx_seq_one_letter_code
_entity_poly.pdbx_strand_id
1 'polypeptide(L)'
;MIESALRTHLIEQESLRGHLATWNGELAVFNQEAPPDTDPKWSGQYGRIIFMVDATEDPERKLGATLSVDVMCEKGVQDPNVMEPIVRDLIDGYFFTQDSYTMMAKWQKSNYFVEANEKIFGVTIVFRLLAFPCTETVDPDPVLLLNEWSEGELSEALGAPVKVIGHNDGITGAWKPTKDAPAIYWRISQTVKCGWIPDTYAVIWQDATLQGHIFASDVQTELVICRVIDSILQRKQRLIFEDRSPLFVDRNIRISTSNDPLRTGQVSVVGTYGILRHIETSPIQHITTREEYHG
;
A
#
# COMPACT_ATOMS: atom_id res chain seq x y z
N MET A 1 -0.72 16.05 -1.59
CA MET A 1 -0.34 14.66 -1.26
C MET A 1 -1.53 13.96 -0.59
N ILE A 2 -1.51 13.63 0.73
CA ILE A 2 -2.66 12.96 1.41
C ILE A 2 -3.38 13.87 2.41
N GLU A 3 -2.98 15.12 2.51
CA GLU A 3 -3.41 16.07 3.55
C GLU A 3 -4.93 16.29 3.55
N SER A 4 -5.51 16.40 2.36
CA SER A 4 -6.95 16.57 2.21
C SER A 4 -7.71 15.32 2.68
N ALA A 5 -7.28 14.12 2.28
CA ALA A 5 -7.89 12.86 2.70
C ALA A 5 -7.79 12.66 4.21
N LEU A 6 -6.64 12.98 4.81
CA LEU A 6 -6.42 12.90 6.25
C LEU A 6 -7.32 13.89 7.01
N ARG A 7 -7.36 15.16 6.56
CA ARG A 7 -8.21 16.17 7.20
C ARG A 7 -9.68 15.77 7.14
N THR A 8 -10.18 15.38 5.97
CA THR A 8 -11.56 14.93 5.79
C THR A 8 -11.86 13.77 6.73
N HIS A 9 -10.98 12.77 6.77
CA HIS A 9 -11.15 11.62 7.65
C HIS A 9 -11.27 12.02 9.12
N LEU A 10 -10.42 12.93 9.62
CA LEU A 10 -10.45 13.36 11.03
C LEU A 10 -11.68 14.21 11.37
N ILE A 11 -12.10 15.13 10.51
CA ILE A 11 -13.27 15.99 10.81
C ILE A 11 -14.60 15.23 10.81
N GLU A 12 -14.67 14.08 10.14
CA GLU A 12 -15.86 13.23 10.09
C GLU A 12 -16.01 12.31 11.32
N GLN A 13 -14.97 12.22 12.19
CA GLN A 13 -14.98 11.28 13.31
C GLN A 13 -15.83 11.73 14.49
N GLU A 14 -16.89 10.98 14.78
CA GLU A 14 -17.74 11.21 15.95
C GLU A 14 -16.95 11.14 17.29
N SER A 15 -15.92 10.30 17.37
CA SER A 15 -15.08 10.16 18.56
C SER A 15 -14.29 11.42 18.91
N LEU A 16 -14.09 12.32 17.97
CA LEU A 16 -13.44 13.62 18.20
C LEU A 16 -14.43 14.73 18.58
N ARG A 17 -15.72 14.53 18.32
CA ARG A 17 -16.75 15.48 18.73
C ARG A 17 -16.87 15.51 20.26
N GLY A 18 -16.91 16.69 20.81
CA GLY A 18 -16.91 16.88 22.28
C GLY A 18 -15.52 16.93 22.91
N HIS A 19 -14.48 16.60 22.17
CA HIS A 19 -13.08 16.76 22.60
C HIS A 19 -12.39 17.93 21.91
N LEU A 20 -12.76 18.21 20.66
CA LEU A 20 -12.20 19.31 19.87
C LEU A 20 -13.12 20.53 19.88
N ALA A 21 -12.50 21.72 19.90
CA ALA A 21 -13.17 22.96 19.56
C ALA A 21 -13.66 22.95 18.11
N THR A 22 -14.46 23.95 17.73
CA THR A 22 -14.83 24.16 16.34
C THR A 22 -14.34 25.52 15.84
N TRP A 23 -13.97 25.56 14.59
CA TRP A 23 -13.67 26.78 13.86
C TRP A 23 -14.53 26.85 12.60
N ASN A 24 -15.24 27.94 12.41
CA ASN A 24 -16.17 28.12 11.30
C ASN A 24 -17.21 26.98 11.15
N GLY A 25 -17.61 26.35 12.28
CA GLY A 25 -18.58 25.24 12.32
C GLY A 25 -18.04 23.84 12.07
N GLU A 26 -16.74 23.70 11.74
CA GLU A 26 -16.06 22.41 11.59
C GLU A 26 -15.17 22.12 12.79
N LEU A 27 -14.84 20.84 13.01
CA LEU A 27 -13.87 20.44 14.02
C LEU A 27 -12.51 21.10 13.77
N ALA A 28 -11.84 21.52 14.83
CA ALA A 28 -10.57 22.24 14.79
C ALA A 28 -9.40 21.31 14.39
N VAL A 29 -9.36 20.94 13.12
CA VAL A 29 -8.31 20.11 12.50
C VAL A 29 -7.68 20.88 11.33
N PHE A 30 -6.40 21.19 11.44
CA PHE A 30 -5.68 22.08 10.52
C PHE A 30 -4.45 21.41 9.93
N ASN A 31 -4.15 21.75 8.69
CA ASN A 31 -2.91 21.39 8.03
C ASN A 31 -1.90 22.53 8.21
N GLN A 32 -0.72 22.23 8.77
CA GLN A 32 0.41 23.12 9.02
C GLN A 32 0.16 24.22 10.05
N GLU A 33 -0.88 25.01 9.91
CA GLU A 33 -1.13 26.19 10.76
C GLU A 33 -2.60 26.33 11.11
N ALA A 34 -2.89 26.61 12.38
CA ALA A 34 -4.22 26.97 12.84
C ALA A 34 -4.45 28.48 12.70
N PRO A 35 -5.70 28.93 12.52
CA PRO A 35 -6.06 30.34 12.57
C PRO A 35 -5.64 30.98 13.91
N PRO A 36 -5.38 32.31 13.93
CA PRO A 36 -5.04 33.02 15.16
C PRO A 36 -6.11 32.81 16.24
N ASP A 37 -5.69 32.70 17.50
CA ASP A 37 -6.59 32.49 18.66
C ASP A 37 -7.62 33.62 18.83
N THR A 38 -7.36 34.79 18.22
CA THR A 38 -8.27 35.98 18.23
C THR A 38 -9.29 35.93 17.12
N ASP A 39 -9.30 34.92 16.22
CA ASP A 39 -10.28 34.83 15.15
C ASP A 39 -11.68 34.61 15.74
N PRO A 40 -12.69 35.47 15.41
CA PRO A 40 -14.04 35.39 15.97
C PRO A 40 -14.83 34.15 15.53
N LYS A 41 -14.30 33.36 14.59
CA LYS A 41 -14.92 32.11 14.12
C LYS A 41 -14.72 30.92 15.05
N TRP A 42 -13.86 31.07 16.07
CA TRP A 42 -13.65 30.02 17.06
C TRP A 42 -14.88 29.82 17.97
N SER A 43 -15.23 28.57 18.20
CA SER A 43 -16.10 28.14 19.29
C SER A 43 -15.25 27.31 20.26
N GLY A 44 -14.58 28.02 21.20
CA GLY A 44 -13.48 27.46 21.97
C GLY A 44 -12.18 27.40 21.16
N GLN A 45 -11.01 27.53 21.81
CA GLN A 45 -9.71 27.58 21.12
C GLN A 45 -8.94 26.26 21.18
N TYR A 46 -9.26 25.44 22.19
CA TYR A 46 -8.63 24.14 22.50
C TYR A 46 -9.75 23.12 22.80
N GLY A 47 -9.66 21.75 22.60
CA GLY A 47 -8.63 21.02 21.84
C GLY A 47 -8.66 21.26 20.34
N ARG A 48 -7.51 21.19 19.83
CA ARG A 48 -7.32 21.30 18.38
C ARG A 48 -6.24 20.34 17.90
N ILE A 49 -6.32 19.95 16.68
CA ILE A 49 -5.32 19.10 16.00
C ILE A 49 -4.67 19.93 14.91
N ILE A 50 -3.34 19.94 14.91
CA ILE A 50 -2.52 20.50 13.83
C ILE A 50 -1.65 19.38 13.31
N PHE A 51 -1.67 19.11 12.02
CA PHE A 51 -0.83 18.07 11.43
C PHE A 51 0.05 18.63 10.31
N MET A 52 1.18 17.98 10.12
CA MET A 52 2.14 18.30 9.08
C MET A 52 2.68 17.02 8.44
N VAL A 53 2.80 17.02 7.13
CA VAL A 53 3.36 15.91 6.34
C VAL A 53 4.68 16.37 5.73
N ASP A 54 5.79 15.82 6.23
CA ASP A 54 7.14 16.06 5.71
C ASP A 54 7.52 14.95 4.74
N ALA A 55 7.44 15.26 3.44
CA ALA A 55 7.76 14.32 2.37
C ALA A 55 9.27 14.07 2.28
N THR A 56 9.63 12.81 2.03
CA THR A 56 11.00 12.37 1.79
C THR A 56 11.06 11.43 0.59
N GLU A 57 12.17 11.42 -0.12
CA GLU A 57 12.39 10.38 -1.12
C GLU A 57 12.59 9.02 -0.44
N ASP A 58 11.97 7.99 -1.00
CA ASP A 58 12.18 6.61 -0.61
C ASP A 58 12.75 5.83 -1.80
N PRO A 59 13.91 5.17 -1.65
CA PRO A 59 14.58 4.48 -2.77
C PRO A 59 13.75 3.36 -3.39
N GLU A 60 12.92 2.68 -2.59
CA GLU A 60 12.11 1.55 -3.07
C GLU A 60 10.72 1.98 -3.52
N ARG A 61 10.12 2.95 -2.83
CA ARG A 61 8.73 3.36 -3.00
C ARG A 61 8.60 4.73 -3.66
N LYS A 62 9.72 5.35 -4.06
CA LYS A 62 9.82 6.71 -4.60
C LYS A 62 9.42 7.80 -3.59
N LEU A 63 8.41 7.55 -2.75
CA LEU A 63 7.90 8.51 -1.79
C LEU A 63 7.67 7.87 -0.42
N GLY A 64 8.20 8.50 0.60
CA GLY A 64 7.89 8.30 2.00
C GLY A 64 7.58 9.65 2.65
N ALA A 65 7.09 9.65 3.87
CA ALA A 65 6.92 10.88 4.64
C ALA A 65 6.88 10.58 6.14
N THR A 66 7.07 11.64 6.92
CA THR A 66 6.74 11.67 8.35
C THR A 66 5.49 12.53 8.53
N LEU A 67 4.47 11.97 9.18
CA LEU A 67 3.30 12.71 9.61
C LEU A 67 3.46 13.01 11.11
N SER A 68 3.47 14.29 11.44
CA SER A 68 3.42 14.78 12.83
C SER A 68 2.03 15.32 13.10
N VAL A 69 1.41 14.89 14.19
CA VAL A 69 0.06 15.31 14.61
C VAL A 69 0.15 15.86 16.02
N ASP A 70 0.01 17.15 16.15
CA ASP A 70 -0.02 17.86 17.42
C ASP A 70 -1.47 17.97 17.92
N VAL A 71 -1.75 17.35 19.05
CA VAL A 71 -3.02 17.48 19.76
C VAL A 71 -2.83 18.44 20.91
N MET A 72 -3.42 19.62 20.83
CA MET A 72 -3.31 20.69 21.80
C MET A 72 -4.58 20.77 22.67
N CYS A 73 -4.40 20.64 23.98
CA CYS A 73 -5.46 20.60 24.99
C CYS A 73 -5.33 21.75 25.97
N GLU A 74 -6.45 22.29 26.44
CA GLU A 74 -6.46 23.25 27.54
C GLU A 74 -6.42 22.54 28.89
N LYS A 75 -5.51 22.97 29.77
CA LYS A 75 -5.34 22.42 31.11
C LYS A 75 -6.64 22.42 31.92
N GLY A 76 -7.05 21.26 32.39
CA GLY A 76 -8.27 21.09 33.19
C GLY A 76 -9.57 21.00 32.39
N VAL A 77 -9.50 21.10 31.05
CA VAL A 77 -10.65 20.93 30.15
C VAL A 77 -10.54 19.64 29.35
N GLN A 78 -9.40 19.43 28.66
CA GLN A 78 -9.09 18.17 27.95
C GLN A 78 -7.81 17.56 28.49
N ASP A 79 -7.69 16.23 28.37
CA ASP A 79 -6.50 15.48 28.75
C ASP A 79 -5.84 14.87 27.50
N PRO A 80 -4.57 15.24 27.20
CA PRO A 80 -3.85 14.67 26.08
C PRO A 80 -3.62 13.14 26.20
N ASN A 81 -3.65 12.58 27.45
CA ASN A 81 -3.59 11.13 27.62
C ASN A 81 -4.86 10.41 27.16
N VAL A 82 -5.99 11.09 27.18
CA VAL A 82 -7.26 10.57 26.61
C VAL A 82 -7.31 10.76 25.11
N MET A 83 -6.80 11.88 24.62
CA MET A 83 -6.83 12.23 23.21
C MET A 83 -5.83 11.42 22.37
N GLU A 84 -4.64 11.12 22.91
CA GLU A 84 -3.60 10.41 22.17
C GLU A 84 -4.08 9.08 21.60
N PRO A 85 -4.64 8.13 22.39
CA PRO A 85 -5.07 6.86 21.85
C PRO A 85 -6.21 7.01 20.82
N ILE A 86 -7.12 7.96 21.02
CA ILE A 86 -8.21 8.21 20.07
C ILE A 86 -7.64 8.65 18.72
N VAL A 87 -6.78 9.68 18.71
CA VAL A 87 -6.20 10.22 17.46
C VAL A 87 -5.26 9.20 16.82
N ARG A 88 -4.45 8.49 17.61
CA ARG A 88 -3.58 7.44 17.11
C ARG A 88 -4.36 6.34 16.41
N ASP A 89 -5.43 5.82 17.01
CA ASP A 89 -6.23 4.72 16.47
C ASP A 89 -7.01 5.10 15.19
N LEU A 90 -7.32 6.40 15.04
CA LEU A 90 -7.92 6.96 13.82
C LEU A 90 -6.93 7.08 12.65
N ILE A 91 -5.62 6.96 12.90
CA ILE A 91 -4.59 7.14 11.87
C ILE A 91 -3.76 5.87 11.68
N ASP A 92 -3.39 5.17 12.76
CA ASP A 92 -2.52 3.98 12.67
C ASP A 92 -3.18 2.85 11.88
N GLY A 93 -2.49 2.39 10.87
CA GLY A 93 -2.94 1.32 9.98
C GLY A 93 -3.94 1.75 8.93
N TYR A 94 -4.25 3.06 8.81
CA TYR A 94 -5.09 3.58 7.74
C TYR A 94 -4.27 3.82 6.47
N PHE A 95 -4.91 3.52 5.35
CA PHE A 95 -4.49 3.96 4.02
C PHE A 95 -5.22 5.25 3.68
N PHE A 96 -4.46 6.20 3.18
CA PHE A 96 -4.94 7.47 2.67
C PHE A 96 -4.64 7.55 1.19
N THR A 97 -5.68 7.69 0.37
CA THR A 97 -5.55 7.82 -1.09
C THR A 97 -6.02 9.19 -1.52
N GLN A 98 -5.15 9.91 -2.18
CA GLN A 98 -5.45 11.19 -2.79
C GLN A 98 -4.77 11.27 -4.16
N ASP A 99 -5.52 11.64 -5.19
CA ASP A 99 -5.09 11.60 -6.59
C ASP A 99 -4.64 10.17 -6.97
N SER A 100 -3.42 9.98 -7.43
CA SER A 100 -2.84 8.68 -7.76
C SER A 100 -1.91 8.10 -6.67
N TYR A 101 -1.92 8.69 -5.48
CA TYR A 101 -1.04 8.27 -4.38
C TYR A 101 -1.83 7.61 -3.27
N THR A 102 -1.41 6.39 -2.92
CA THR A 102 -1.87 5.69 -1.71
C THR A 102 -0.71 5.57 -0.75
N MET A 103 -0.90 6.03 0.48
CA MET A 103 0.08 5.91 1.56
C MET A 103 -0.55 5.29 2.79
N MET A 104 0.20 4.46 3.50
CA MET A 104 -0.22 3.92 4.80
C MET A 104 0.50 4.65 5.92
N ALA A 105 -0.26 5.00 6.96
CA ALA A 105 0.28 5.57 8.18
C ALA A 105 0.56 4.48 9.21
N LYS A 106 1.76 4.50 9.80
CA LYS A 106 2.16 3.61 10.88
C LYS A 106 2.72 4.39 12.04
N TRP A 107 2.07 4.28 13.18
CA TRP A 107 2.51 4.91 14.42
C TRP A 107 3.93 4.52 14.78
N GLN A 108 4.72 5.52 15.22
CA GLN A 108 6.09 5.35 15.66
C GLN A 108 6.28 5.68 17.13
N LYS A 109 5.81 6.86 17.54
CA LYS A 109 5.96 7.36 18.92
C LYS A 109 4.98 8.48 19.20
N SER A 110 4.77 8.74 20.50
CA SER A 110 4.04 9.90 21.00
C SER A 110 4.90 10.62 22.04
N ASN A 111 5.00 11.94 21.92
CA ASN A 111 5.79 12.80 22.82
C ASN A 111 4.87 13.85 23.44
N TYR A 112 4.76 13.85 24.75
CA TYR A 112 3.96 14.86 25.47
C TYR A 112 4.76 16.14 25.68
N PHE A 113 4.08 17.28 25.61
CA PHE A 113 4.67 18.59 25.83
C PHE A 113 3.76 19.50 26.66
N VAL A 114 4.38 20.54 27.22
CA VAL A 114 3.68 21.62 27.92
C VAL A 114 4.22 22.93 27.36
N GLU A 115 3.32 23.84 26.97
CA GLU A 115 3.75 25.16 26.54
C GLU A 115 4.28 26.01 27.73
N ALA A 116 5.14 27.00 27.40
CA ALA A 116 5.84 27.81 28.37
C ALA A 116 4.93 28.58 29.35
N ASN A 117 3.67 28.85 28.92
CA ASN A 117 2.67 29.52 29.78
C ASN A 117 1.89 28.57 30.69
N GLU A 118 2.19 27.25 30.64
CA GLU A 118 1.55 26.17 31.42
C GLU A 118 0.04 26.06 31.28
N LYS A 119 -0.56 26.70 30.28
CA LYS A 119 -2.01 26.63 30.02
C LYS A 119 -2.37 25.53 29.02
N ILE A 120 -1.44 25.20 28.14
CA ILE A 120 -1.63 24.26 27.07
C ILE A 120 -0.77 23.04 27.32
N PHE A 121 -1.39 21.89 27.32
CA PHE A 121 -0.79 20.58 27.33
C PHE A 121 -1.04 19.93 26.00
N GLY A 122 -0.09 19.16 25.50
CA GLY A 122 -0.31 18.50 24.23
C GLY A 122 0.48 17.21 24.08
N VAL A 123 0.23 16.55 22.97
CA VAL A 123 0.98 15.39 22.53
C VAL A 123 1.24 15.49 21.05
N THR A 124 2.49 15.32 20.65
CA THR A 124 2.90 15.12 19.26
C THR A 124 2.91 13.63 18.96
N ILE A 125 2.02 13.17 18.09
CA ILE A 125 1.94 11.78 17.63
C ILE A 125 2.63 11.71 16.27
N VAL A 126 3.64 10.85 16.17
CA VAL A 126 4.46 10.72 14.95
C VAL A 126 4.15 9.41 14.26
N PHE A 127 3.84 9.48 12.97
CA PHE A 127 3.63 8.34 12.09
C PHE A 127 4.63 8.36 10.95
N ARG A 128 5.07 7.18 10.54
CA ARG A 128 5.73 6.98 9.26
C ARG A 128 4.68 6.75 8.19
N LEU A 129 4.80 7.45 7.09
CA LEU A 129 4.03 7.22 5.88
C LEU A 129 4.91 6.53 4.83
N LEU A 130 4.35 5.55 4.14
CA LEU A 130 5.03 4.91 3.02
C LEU A 130 4.06 4.74 1.86
N ALA A 131 4.50 5.14 0.67
CA ALA A 131 3.69 5.05 -0.54
C ALA A 131 3.63 3.60 -1.09
N PHE A 132 2.54 3.31 -1.77
CA PHE A 132 2.30 2.08 -2.51
C PHE A 132 2.03 2.41 -3.98
N PRO A 133 3.07 2.77 -4.75
CA PRO A 133 2.91 3.10 -6.16
C PRO A 133 2.51 1.87 -6.95
N CYS A 134 1.79 2.07 -8.05
CA CYS A 134 1.60 1.03 -9.04
C CYS A 134 2.97 0.56 -9.56
N THR A 135 3.22 -0.74 -9.51
CA THR A 135 4.46 -1.38 -9.98
C THR A 135 4.21 -2.29 -11.18
N GLU A 136 3.02 -2.25 -11.73
CA GLU A 136 2.68 -2.93 -12.99
C GLU A 136 3.52 -2.36 -14.13
N THR A 137 3.94 -3.24 -15.02
CA THR A 137 4.81 -2.92 -16.14
C THR A 137 4.12 -3.28 -17.46
N VAL A 138 4.90 -3.34 -18.52
CA VAL A 138 4.42 -3.82 -19.81
C VAL A 138 4.59 -5.34 -19.95
N ASP A 139 3.77 -5.91 -20.80
CA ASP A 139 3.62 -7.33 -21.12
C ASP A 139 4.94 -8.12 -21.36
N PRO A 140 5.09 -9.31 -20.75
CA PRO A 140 4.23 -9.90 -19.73
C PRO A 140 4.48 -9.33 -18.33
N ASP A 141 3.42 -9.05 -17.60
CA ASP A 141 3.49 -8.40 -16.28
C ASP A 141 3.12 -9.37 -15.13
N PRO A 142 4.09 -9.89 -14.38
CA PRO A 142 3.82 -10.81 -13.28
C PRO A 142 3.17 -10.12 -12.07
N VAL A 143 3.27 -8.79 -11.92
CA VAL A 143 2.58 -8.04 -10.86
C VAL A 143 1.10 -7.92 -11.19
N LEU A 144 0.75 -7.50 -12.41
CA LEU A 144 -0.63 -7.43 -12.88
C LEU A 144 -1.31 -8.80 -12.72
N LEU A 145 -0.65 -9.87 -13.16
CA LEU A 145 -1.18 -11.23 -13.03
C LEU A 145 -1.47 -11.61 -11.57
N LEU A 146 -0.58 -11.28 -10.63
CA LEU A 146 -0.81 -11.55 -9.20
C LEU A 146 -1.88 -10.64 -8.60
N ASN A 147 -2.03 -9.42 -9.09
CA ASN A 147 -3.09 -8.50 -8.69
C ASN A 147 -4.46 -9.07 -9.08
N GLU A 148 -4.64 -9.44 -10.34
CA GLU A 148 -5.88 -10.07 -10.85
C GLU A 148 -6.18 -11.40 -10.15
N TRP A 149 -5.16 -12.23 -9.94
CA TRP A 149 -5.29 -13.47 -9.19
C TRP A 149 -5.75 -13.23 -7.74
N SER A 150 -5.25 -12.16 -7.11
CA SER A 150 -5.60 -11.82 -5.74
C SER A 150 -7.05 -11.31 -5.62
N GLU A 151 -7.51 -10.51 -6.57
CA GLU A 151 -8.90 -10.05 -6.64
C GLU A 151 -9.88 -11.20 -6.93
N GLY A 152 -9.47 -12.16 -7.74
CA GLY A 152 -10.28 -13.32 -8.11
C GLY A 152 -10.13 -14.52 -7.15
N GLU A 153 -9.19 -15.39 -7.44
CA GLU A 153 -9.08 -16.69 -6.76
C GLU A 153 -8.71 -16.61 -5.28
N LEU A 154 -7.84 -15.68 -4.89
CA LEU A 154 -7.51 -15.52 -3.48
C LEU A 154 -8.72 -14.99 -2.71
N SER A 155 -9.48 -14.05 -3.26
CA SER A 155 -10.72 -13.56 -2.67
C SER A 155 -11.76 -14.68 -2.50
N GLU A 156 -11.93 -15.52 -3.51
CA GLU A 156 -12.81 -16.70 -3.44
C GLU A 156 -12.38 -17.69 -2.34
N ALA A 157 -11.08 -17.99 -2.28
CA ALA A 157 -10.53 -18.92 -1.29
C ALA A 157 -10.63 -18.41 0.16
N LEU A 158 -10.56 -17.09 0.35
CA LEU A 158 -10.72 -16.45 1.65
C LEU A 158 -12.20 -16.25 2.03
N GLY A 159 -13.11 -16.30 1.06
CA GLY A 159 -14.52 -15.93 1.24
C GLY A 159 -14.71 -14.44 1.57
N ALA A 160 -13.74 -13.60 1.22
CA ALA A 160 -13.70 -12.17 1.51
C ALA A 160 -13.02 -11.41 0.36
N PRO A 161 -13.54 -10.24 -0.05
CA PRO A 161 -12.92 -9.45 -1.11
C PRO A 161 -11.55 -8.93 -0.68
N VAL A 162 -10.52 -9.29 -1.42
CA VAL A 162 -9.16 -8.77 -1.23
C VAL A 162 -9.02 -7.45 -1.99
N LYS A 163 -8.65 -6.38 -1.31
CA LYS A 163 -8.32 -5.11 -1.94
C LYS A 163 -6.87 -5.14 -2.42
N VAL A 164 -6.64 -4.89 -3.69
CA VAL A 164 -5.30 -4.81 -4.26
C VAL A 164 -4.87 -3.34 -4.34
N ILE A 165 -3.77 -3.02 -3.63
CA ILE A 165 -3.23 -1.67 -3.56
C ILE A 165 -2.32 -1.45 -4.77
N GLY A 166 -2.42 -0.26 -5.38
CA GLY A 166 -1.61 0.09 -6.58
C GLY A 166 -2.09 -0.57 -7.87
N HIS A 167 -3.31 -1.12 -7.87
CA HIS A 167 -4.01 -1.68 -9.02
C HIS A 167 -5.41 -1.06 -9.09
N ASN A 168 -5.83 -0.59 -10.27
CA ASN A 168 -7.18 -0.04 -10.53
C ASN A 168 -7.72 0.84 -9.40
N ASP A 169 -7.20 2.04 -9.27
CA ASP A 169 -7.41 2.97 -8.16
C ASP A 169 -8.85 3.50 -7.98
N GLY A 170 -9.80 2.60 -7.76
CA GLY A 170 -11.15 2.93 -7.30
C GLY A 170 -11.21 3.30 -5.81
N ILE A 171 -10.08 3.20 -5.08
CA ILE A 171 -10.02 3.49 -3.65
C ILE A 171 -9.66 4.96 -3.47
N THR A 172 -10.59 5.76 -2.93
CA THR A 172 -10.36 7.17 -2.60
C THR A 172 -10.59 7.42 -1.11
N GLY A 173 -9.94 8.44 -0.56
CA GLY A 173 -10.11 8.83 0.83
C GLY A 173 -9.32 7.97 1.82
N ALA A 174 -9.87 7.77 3.01
CA ALA A 174 -9.26 7.00 4.10
C ALA A 174 -9.97 5.66 4.29
N TRP A 175 -9.21 4.58 4.43
CA TRP A 175 -9.74 3.26 4.73
C TRP A 175 -8.73 2.41 5.51
N LYS A 176 -9.22 1.38 6.20
CA LYS A 176 -8.40 0.47 6.97
C LYS A 176 -8.72 -0.97 6.58
N PRO A 177 -7.71 -1.83 6.35
CA PRO A 177 -7.93 -3.25 6.13
C PRO A 177 -8.62 -3.90 7.32
N THR A 178 -9.56 -4.79 7.03
CA THR A 178 -10.32 -5.54 8.03
C THR A 178 -10.17 -7.04 7.79
N LYS A 179 -10.70 -7.84 8.69
CA LYS A 179 -10.77 -9.30 8.50
C LYS A 179 -11.61 -9.66 7.26
N ASP A 180 -12.69 -8.92 7.02
CA ASP A 180 -13.65 -9.18 5.94
C ASP A 180 -13.29 -8.45 4.63
N ALA A 181 -12.28 -7.60 4.67
CA ALA A 181 -11.73 -6.89 3.52
C ALA A 181 -10.22 -6.65 3.75
N PRO A 182 -9.40 -7.70 3.67
CA PRO A 182 -7.95 -7.55 3.74
C PRO A 182 -7.40 -6.87 2.50
N ALA A 183 -6.16 -6.42 2.57
CA ALA A 183 -5.50 -5.81 1.44
C ALA A 183 -4.15 -6.48 1.14
N ILE A 184 -3.77 -6.43 -0.13
CA ILE A 184 -2.49 -6.93 -0.61
C ILE A 184 -1.86 -5.93 -1.57
N TYR A 185 -0.53 -5.88 -1.54
CA TYR A 185 0.27 -5.14 -2.50
C TYR A 185 1.38 -6.03 -3.03
N TRP A 186 1.49 -6.15 -4.34
CA TRP A 186 2.54 -6.91 -4.99
C TRP A 186 3.56 -5.98 -5.65
N ARG A 187 4.84 -6.38 -5.59
CA ARG A 187 5.94 -5.71 -6.30
C ARG A 187 7.02 -6.70 -6.69
N ILE A 188 7.78 -6.38 -7.72
CA ILE A 188 9.03 -7.08 -8.03
C ILE A 188 10.13 -6.48 -7.15
N SER A 189 10.83 -7.34 -6.40
CA SER A 189 12.02 -6.94 -5.63
C SER A 189 13.32 -7.21 -6.38
N GLN A 190 13.31 -8.21 -7.27
CA GLN A 190 14.46 -8.58 -8.08
C GLN A 190 14.02 -9.28 -9.35
N THR A 191 14.77 -9.06 -10.43
CA THR A 191 14.65 -9.83 -11.67
C THR A 191 16.03 -10.31 -12.08
N VAL A 192 16.14 -11.59 -12.42
CA VAL A 192 17.38 -12.20 -12.90
C VAL A 192 17.10 -13.09 -14.11
N LYS A 193 18.14 -13.36 -14.90
CA LYS A 193 18.03 -14.33 -15.98
C LYS A 193 17.77 -15.73 -15.39
N CYS A 194 16.80 -16.45 -15.99
CA CYS A 194 16.50 -17.82 -15.58
C CYS A 194 17.71 -18.74 -15.85
N GLY A 195 18.12 -19.50 -14.83
CA GLY A 195 19.28 -20.40 -14.92
C GLY A 195 18.94 -21.83 -15.33
N TRP A 196 17.65 -22.23 -15.30
CA TRP A 196 17.23 -23.63 -15.52
C TRP A 196 16.47 -23.87 -16.82
N ILE A 197 15.92 -22.80 -17.44
CA ILE A 197 15.35 -22.86 -18.78
C ILE A 197 16.30 -22.12 -19.74
N PRO A 198 16.84 -22.76 -20.77
CA PRO A 198 17.67 -22.09 -21.76
C PRO A 198 16.86 -21.13 -22.62
N ASP A 199 17.44 -19.97 -22.90
CA ASP A 199 16.86 -19.03 -23.86
C ASP A 199 16.75 -19.70 -25.24
N THR A 200 15.68 -19.35 -25.96
CA THR A 200 15.51 -19.72 -27.37
C THR A 200 15.74 -18.50 -28.26
N TYR A 201 15.67 -18.70 -29.56
CA TYR A 201 15.72 -17.59 -30.51
C TYR A 201 14.56 -16.58 -30.27
N ALA A 202 13.38 -17.09 -29.90
CA ALA A 202 12.16 -16.30 -29.75
C ALA A 202 11.87 -15.84 -28.31
N VAL A 203 12.41 -16.53 -27.29
CA VAL A 203 12.04 -16.31 -25.89
C VAL A 203 13.27 -16.19 -25.00
N ILE A 204 13.27 -15.15 -24.17
CA ILE A 204 14.21 -14.97 -23.04
C ILE A 204 13.46 -15.33 -21.77
N TRP A 205 14.06 -16.20 -20.94
CA TRP A 205 13.45 -16.60 -19.67
C TRP A 205 14.02 -15.81 -18.51
N GLN A 206 13.14 -15.29 -17.66
CA GLN A 206 13.48 -14.51 -16.46
C GLN A 206 12.84 -15.08 -15.22
N ASP A 207 13.54 -14.97 -14.10
CA ASP A 207 13.05 -15.24 -12.76
C ASP A 207 12.81 -13.88 -12.07
N ALA A 208 11.57 -13.61 -11.66
CA ALA A 208 11.22 -12.46 -10.85
C ALA A 208 10.95 -12.89 -9.40
N THR A 209 11.54 -12.20 -8.45
CA THR A 209 11.18 -12.32 -7.04
C THR A 209 10.08 -11.31 -6.73
N LEU A 210 8.89 -11.81 -6.46
CA LEU A 210 7.68 -11.07 -6.19
C LEU A 210 7.46 -11.01 -4.68
N GLN A 211 7.28 -9.81 -4.14
CA GLN A 211 7.01 -9.57 -2.72
C GLN A 211 5.55 -9.20 -2.54
N GLY A 212 4.86 -9.96 -1.68
CA GLY A 212 3.50 -9.69 -1.26
C GLY A 212 3.46 -9.05 0.14
N HIS A 213 2.87 -7.88 0.21
CA HIS A 213 2.63 -7.12 1.43
C HIS A 213 1.17 -7.31 1.83
N ILE A 214 0.94 -8.00 2.95
CA ILE A 214 -0.40 -8.37 3.42
C ILE A 214 -0.80 -7.44 4.56
N PHE A 215 -2.01 -6.92 4.51
CA PHE A 215 -2.59 -6.04 5.51
C PHE A 215 -3.98 -6.56 5.90
N ALA A 216 -4.18 -6.78 7.19
CA ALA A 216 -5.45 -7.20 7.75
C ALA A 216 -5.68 -6.56 9.13
N SER A 217 -6.75 -6.94 9.81
CA SER A 217 -7.08 -6.42 11.14
C SER A 217 -6.04 -6.74 12.20
N ASP A 218 -5.33 -7.86 12.05
CA ASP A 218 -4.37 -8.36 13.03
C ASP A 218 -3.39 -9.36 12.39
N VAL A 219 -2.26 -9.59 13.07
CA VAL A 219 -1.16 -10.46 12.61
C VAL A 219 -1.59 -11.91 12.39
N GLN A 220 -2.57 -12.41 13.15
CA GLN A 220 -3.04 -13.79 12.96
C GLN A 220 -3.82 -13.93 11.66
N THR A 221 -4.65 -12.96 11.33
CA THR A 221 -5.36 -12.90 10.05
C THR A 221 -4.38 -12.78 8.89
N GLU A 222 -3.35 -11.92 9.00
CA GLU A 222 -2.28 -11.82 7.98
C GLU A 222 -1.58 -13.17 7.76
N LEU A 223 -1.25 -13.90 8.84
CA LEU A 223 -0.62 -15.23 8.76
C LEU A 223 -1.51 -16.26 8.07
N VAL A 224 -2.82 -16.24 8.35
CA VAL A 224 -3.79 -17.13 7.67
C VAL A 224 -3.79 -16.84 6.16
N ILE A 225 -3.85 -15.58 5.77
CA ILE A 225 -3.81 -15.17 4.35
C ILE A 225 -2.52 -15.65 3.69
N CYS A 226 -1.36 -15.43 4.32
CA CYS A 226 -0.06 -15.91 3.82
C CYS A 226 -0.08 -17.43 3.56
N ARG A 227 -0.64 -18.22 4.48
CA ARG A 227 -0.74 -19.69 4.33
C ARG A 227 -1.71 -20.10 3.22
N VAL A 228 -2.80 -19.36 3.02
CA VAL A 228 -3.73 -19.61 1.91
C VAL A 228 -3.04 -19.33 0.58
N ILE A 229 -2.31 -18.21 0.45
CA ILE A 229 -1.48 -17.89 -0.73
C ILE A 229 -0.51 -19.02 -1.04
N ASP A 230 0.29 -19.43 -0.05
CA ASP A 230 1.26 -20.54 -0.17
C ASP A 230 0.57 -21.82 -0.67
N SER A 231 -0.51 -22.22 0.00
CA SER A 231 -1.26 -23.45 -0.33
C SER A 231 -1.83 -23.45 -1.74
N ILE A 232 -2.33 -22.33 -2.24
CA ILE A 232 -2.91 -22.24 -3.59
C ILE A 232 -1.78 -22.27 -4.63
N LEU A 233 -0.77 -21.41 -4.46
CA LEU A 233 0.31 -21.29 -5.43
C LEU A 233 1.15 -22.57 -5.53
N GLN A 234 1.43 -23.25 -4.41
CA GLN A 234 2.13 -24.55 -4.42
C GLN A 234 1.34 -25.64 -5.16
N ARG A 235 0.01 -25.66 -5.04
CA ARG A 235 -0.84 -26.62 -5.76
C ARG A 235 -0.93 -26.32 -7.25
N LYS A 236 -1.06 -25.03 -7.61
CA LYS A 236 -1.16 -24.62 -9.01
C LYS A 236 0.15 -24.71 -9.76
N GLN A 237 1.27 -24.33 -9.14
CA GLN A 237 2.61 -24.29 -9.71
C GLN A 237 2.75 -23.41 -10.98
N ARG A 238 1.68 -22.86 -11.48
CA ARG A 238 1.65 -21.91 -12.59
C ARG A 238 0.42 -21.03 -12.53
N LEU A 239 0.58 -19.79 -12.95
CA LEU A 239 -0.48 -18.87 -13.31
C LEU A 239 -0.40 -18.62 -14.83
N ILE A 240 -1.43 -18.14 -15.44
CA ILE A 240 -1.51 -17.96 -16.89
C ILE A 240 -1.76 -16.49 -17.19
N PHE A 241 -0.87 -15.87 -17.95
CA PHE A 241 -1.04 -14.52 -18.46
C PHE A 241 -2.18 -14.44 -19.49
N GLU A 242 -2.62 -13.24 -19.82
CA GLU A 242 -3.68 -12.99 -20.81
C GLU A 242 -3.32 -13.56 -22.20
N ASP A 243 -2.06 -13.49 -22.59
CA ASP A 243 -1.53 -14.08 -23.84
C ASP A 243 -1.41 -15.61 -23.82
N ARG A 244 -1.86 -16.26 -22.71
CA ARG A 244 -1.80 -17.69 -22.43
C ARG A 244 -0.39 -18.24 -22.16
N SER A 245 0.62 -17.42 -22.07
CA SER A 245 1.93 -17.85 -21.59
C SER A 245 1.91 -18.13 -20.07
N PRO A 246 2.77 -19.02 -19.55
CA PRO A 246 2.79 -19.35 -18.13
C PRO A 246 3.75 -18.48 -17.34
N LEU A 247 3.34 -18.11 -16.12
CA LEU A 247 4.22 -17.79 -15.00
C LEU A 247 4.39 -19.07 -14.16
N PHE A 248 5.55 -19.70 -14.21
CA PHE A 248 5.87 -20.86 -13.35
C PHE A 248 6.22 -20.38 -11.96
N VAL A 249 5.51 -20.88 -10.96
CA VAL A 249 5.75 -20.53 -9.55
C VAL A 249 6.69 -21.55 -8.92
N ASP A 250 7.80 -21.08 -8.34
CA ASP A 250 8.70 -21.93 -7.56
C ASP A 250 7.98 -22.47 -6.32
N ARG A 251 8.28 -23.72 -5.97
CA ARG A 251 7.76 -24.38 -4.77
C ARG A 251 8.30 -23.79 -3.46
N ASN A 252 9.39 -23.05 -3.51
CA ASN A 252 10.02 -22.43 -2.34
C ASN A 252 9.42 -21.05 -2.03
N ILE A 253 8.11 -20.99 -1.82
CA ILE A 253 7.45 -19.77 -1.33
C ILE A 253 7.93 -19.53 0.11
N ARG A 254 8.39 -18.30 0.38
CA ARG A 254 8.87 -17.92 1.70
C ARG A 254 7.82 -17.07 2.39
N ILE A 255 7.48 -17.44 3.62
CA ILE A 255 6.60 -16.66 4.49
C ILE A 255 7.40 -16.24 5.71
N SER A 256 7.38 -14.95 6.01
CA SER A 256 7.98 -14.38 7.20
C SER A 256 7.04 -13.39 7.87
N THR A 257 6.53 -13.75 9.03
CA THR A 257 5.66 -12.88 9.84
C THR A 257 6.44 -11.88 10.70
N SER A 258 7.78 -12.02 10.76
CA SER A 258 8.66 -11.04 11.41
C SER A 258 9.05 -9.89 10.48
N ASN A 259 8.75 -9.98 9.20
CA ASN A 259 9.03 -8.91 8.25
C ASN A 259 8.08 -7.74 8.48
N ASP A 260 8.62 -6.53 8.33
CA ASP A 260 7.81 -5.31 8.31
C ASP A 260 6.88 -5.33 7.07
N PRO A 261 5.54 -5.41 7.26
CA PRO A 261 4.60 -5.44 6.14
C PRO A 261 4.69 -4.20 5.26
N LEU A 262 5.11 -3.05 5.80
CA LEU A 262 5.31 -1.84 5.01
C LEU A 262 6.48 -1.97 4.04
N ARG A 263 7.63 -2.51 4.49
CA ARG A 263 8.87 -2.48 3.71
C ARG A 263 9.16 -3.78 2.98
N THR A 264 9.19 -4.89 3.70
CA THR A 264 9.73 -6.14 3.16
C THR A 264 8.64 -7.04 2.57
N GLY A 265 7.41 -6.94 3.11
CA GLY A 265 6.34 -7.88 2.81
C GLY A 265 6.52 -9.23 3.50
N GLN A 266 5.42 -9.94 3.69
CA GLN A 266 5.39 -11.21 4.40
C GLN A 266 5.55 -12.42 3.50
N VAL A 267 5.21 -12.29 2.21
CA VAL A 267 5.26 -13.38 1.23
C VAL A 267 6.29 -13.06 0.16
N SER A 268 7.16 -14.02 -0.15
CA SER A 268 8.10 -13.93 -1.27
C SER A 268 7.91 -15.12 -2.19
N VAL A 269 7.60 -14.85 -3.45
CA VAL A 269 7.35 -15.83 -4.51
C VAL A 269 8.38 -15.63 -5.61
N VAL A 270 9.00 -16.68 -6.10
CA VAL A 270 9.79 -16.63 -7.32
C VAL A 270 8.94 -17.14 -8.48
N GLY A 271 8.79 -16.32 -9.49
CA GLY A 271 8.06 -16.63 -10.72
C GLY A 271 8.98 -16.62 -11.93
N THR A 272 8.95 -17.68 -12.73
CA THR A 272 9.69 -17.77 -13.99
C THR A 272 8.74 -17.54 -15.17
N TYR A 273 9.07 -16.61 -16.05
CA TYR A 273 8.26 -16.27 -17.22
C TYR A 273 9.13 -15.96 -18.44
N GLY A 274 8.51 -16.10 -19.63
CA GLY A 274 9.18 -15.87 -20.89
C GLY A 274 8.85 -14.48 -21.46
N ILE A 275 9.87 -13.77 -21.92
CA ILE A 275 9.73 -12.51 -22.67
C ILE A 275 10.00 -12.81 -24.13
N LEU A 276 9.03 -12.46 -24.99
CA LEU A 276 9.20 -12.61 -26.44
C LEU A 276 10.24 -11.61 -26.96
N ARG A 277 11.20 -12.12 -27.72
CA ARG A 277 12.16 -11.26 -28.43
C ARG A 277 11.43 -10.57 -29.59
N HIS A 278 11.65 -9.28 -29.73
CA HIS A 278 11.24 -8.60 -30.95
C HIS A 278 12.11 -9.07 -32.11
N ILE A 279 11.56 -9.92 -32.97
CA ILE A 279 12.24 -10.44 -34.15
C ILE A 279 11.81 -9.58 -35.32
N GLU A 280 12.72 -8.82 -35.92
CA GLU A 280 12.47 -8.18 -37.21
C GLU A 280 12.33 -9.29 -38.26
N THR A 281 11.10 -9.59 -38.65
CA THR A 281 10.83 -10.50 -39.76
C THR A 281 10.85 -9.72 -41.06
N SER A 282 11.85 -9.98 -41.88
CA SER A 282 11.76 -9.60 -43.30
C SER A 282 10.73 -10.47 -43.98
N PRO A 283 9.77 -9.90 -44.69
CA PRO A 283 8.79 -10.71 -45.44
C PRO A 283 9.53 -11.58 -46.46
N ILE A 284 9.18 -12.87 -46.52
CA ILE A 284 9.68 -13.81 -47.53
C ILE A 284 9.23 -13.30 -48.88
N GLN A 285 10.14 -12.68 -49.65
CA GLN A 285 9.82 -12.09 -50.94
C GLN A 285 9.69 -13.14 -52.08
N HIS A 286 10.36 -14.29 -51.97
CA HIS A 286 10.30 -15.36 -52.97
C HIS A 286 10.47 -16.74 -52.35
N ILE A 287 9.57 -17.66 -52.68
CA ILE A 287 9.72 -19.09 -52.46
C ILE A 287 10.01 -19.70 -53.84
N THR A 288 11.21 -20.21 -54.07
CA THR A 288 11.55 -20.96 -55.27
C THR A 288 11.38 -22.44 -54.95
N THR A 289 10.33 -23.09 -55.48
CA THR A 289 10.22 -24.56 -55.46
C THR A 289 11.07 -25.10 -56.60
N ARG A 290 12.07 -25.92 -56.24
CA ARG A 290 12.80 -26.72 -57.23
C ARG A 290 11.99 -27.98 -57.51
N GLU A 291 11.38 -28.06 -58.68
CA GLU A 291 10.85 -29.33 -59.18
C GLU A 291 12.05 -30.19 -59.59
N GLU A 292 12.34 -31.25 -58.85
CA GLU A 292 13.23 -32.29 -59.35
C GLU A 292 12.44 -33.17 -60.30
N TYR A 293 12.73 -33.01 -61.59
CA TYR A 293 12.32 -33.97 -62.61
C TYR A 293 13.21 -35.21 -62.49
N HIS A 294 12.64 -36.29 -61.98
CA HIS A 294 13.21 -37.62 -62.21
C HIS A 294 12.66 -38.13 -63.57
N GLY A 295 13.53 -38.08 -64.59
CA GLY A 295 13.35 -38.80 -65.85
C GLY A 295 13.79 -40.24 -65.77
#